data_1047f466b80e2b6163e0e6ac29584ecc
#
_entry.id   1047f466b80e2b6163e0e6ac29584ecc
#
_cell.length_a   1.000
_cell.length_b   1.000
_cell.length_c   1.000
_cell.angle_alpha   90.00
_cell.angle_beta   90.00
_cell.angle_gamma   90.00
#
_symmetry.space_group_name_H-M   'P 1'
#
loop_
_entity.id
_entity.type
_entity.pdbx_description
1 polymer ?
#
loop_
_entity_poly.entity_id
_entity_poly.type
_entity_poly.pdbx_seq_one_letter_code
_entity_poly.pdbx_strand_id
1 'polypeptide(L)'
;MIKWGRRGGSPRQGLGAVAPVKSPFPGERGQGDRDNKSEVNFKNKLFLQSELYLFGTAFSFSLTNSNIMSRTLIYCVKTRTRGKQLKEDYMDFSVKKEPVFVTEVIYDGQAEQGVEFDYVLPDYYPDIFRILRCTLRPGIVSCNISGDKLILDGVICITALYLSEGGGMECVEHRYSYSKTVDLPKSADNGTVTVEPKVDYTTCRAVSGRRIDVRGAVSFRIKVDNITPFEIITDIEGCNIQTRKNKVSCTRKLTAGKQFVVREDIGVSGIDGTVKAVVSCDATAVVNDCKIIADKVVLKGEAKLKALYLVGNDNGTYLQTMEAEIPLSQIVDMQGIDERHTCYALFRVLSCALTVKSADDDASGVFGCELTIGSQITATLEESIYPVTDMYSTSYESSYTTSALKTESDHRFISRTLNIKQLIECENGIPDSVTDAECFVSEIICRPCENGELKVSGKLLCNISAVKDNEPVFIEKNLPFDVTEQLGMVTDGCVIQPVVNISSVSYSITDDGIEIRCSLLMQGCMYVCGTSQIIKQIELNENAEKQKCDDYSLKLYFADENEDVWNIAKRYNTSAAAIESENEVTDGKVSGLLLIPII
;
A
#
# COMPACT_ATOMS: atom_id res chain seq x y z
N MET A 1 22.73 39.67 33.33
CA MET A 1 23.06 41.06 33.61
C MET A 1 23.61 41.69 32.35
N ILE A 2 22.85 42.60 31.71
CA ILE A 2 23.25 43.87 31.09
C ILE A 2 24.24 43.78 29.90
N LYS A 3 24.05 44.36 28.72
CA LYS A 3 23.20 45.38 28.10
C LYS A 3 23.44 45.42 26.59
N TRP A 4 22.45 45.68 25.85
CA TRP A 4 22.21 46.37 24.60
C TRP A 4 23.31 47.35 24.09
N GLY A 5 23.49 47.40 22.75
CA GLY A 5 24.10 48.47 22.02
C GLY A 5 23.69 48.49 20.56
N ARG A 6 22.78 49.40 20.20
CA ARG A 6 22.28 49.76 18.87
C ARG A 6 23.20 50.73 18.14
N ARG A 7 23.03 50.78 16.82
CA ARG A 7 23.10 51.86 15.80
C ARG A 7 24.08 51.50 14.67
N GLY A 8 23.79 51.61 13.40
CA GLY A 8 22.85 52.39 12.64
C GLY A 8 23.61 52.94 11.41
N GLY A 9 22.98 52.94 10.24
CA GLY A 9 23.50 53.73 9.11
C GLY A 9 23.42 53.04 7.74
N SER A 10 22.31 53.23 7.03
CA SER A 10 22.29 53.32 5.55
C SER A 10 22.85 54.65 5.11
N PRO A 11 23.23 54.95 3.85
CA PRO A 11 22.31 54.91 2.73
C PRO A 11 22.88 54.68 1.28
N ARG A 12 21.96 54.25 0.39
CA ARG A 12 21.68 54.73 -0.98
C ARG A 12 22.64 54.53 -2.17
N GLN A 13 22.00 54.01 -3.21
CA GLN A 13 21.92 54.40 -4.62
C GLN A 13 22.81 53.67 -5.63
N GLY A 14 22.09 53.16 -6.66
CA GLY A 14 22.65 52.99 -8.01
C GLY A 14 21.85 52.08 -8.91
N LEU A 15 20.88 52.62 -9.60
CA LEU A 15 20.12 52.18 -10.76
C LEU A 15 20.97 51.47 -11.85
N GLY A 16 20.40 50.45 -12.48
CA GLY A 16 20.92 49.93 -13.74
C GLY A 16 19.97 48.86 -14.32
N ALA A 17 18.92 49.31 -14.99
CA ALA A 17 18.08 48.48 -15.82
C ALA A 17 18.77 48.14 -17.17
N VAL A 18 18.75 46.87 -17.61
CA VAL A 18 18.96 46.51 -19.01
C VAL A 18 17.89 45.49 -19.42
N ALA A 19 17.19 45.88 -20.49
CA ALA A 19 16.08 45.19 -21.11
C ALA A 19 16.54 44.05 -22.11
N PRO A 20 15.62 43.27 -22.69
CA PRO A 20 15.85 41.95 -23.24
C PRO A 20 16.30 41.97 -24.71
N VAL A 21 17.06 40.95 -25.10
CA VAL A 21 17.50 40.75 -26.48
C VAL A 21 16.57 39.81 -27.21
N LYS A 22 16.14 40.27 -28.37
CA LYS A 22 15.27 39.61 -29.37
C LYS A 22 16.05 38.54 -30.16
N SER A 23 15.28 37.51 -30.54
CA SER A 23 15.60 36.54 -31.61
C SER A 23 15.62 37.18 -33.00
N PRO A 24 16.27 36.59 -33.99
CA PRO A 24 15.91 36.83 -35.38
C PRO A 24 15.38 35.58 -36.11
N PHE A 25 14.24 35.78 -36.76
CA PHE A 25 13.86 35.04 -37.97
C PHE A 25 14.57 35.53 -39.20
N PRO A 26 14.64 34.75 -40.31
CA PRO A 26 13.89 35.13 -41.50
C PRO A 26 13.10 33.99 -42.13
N GLY A 27 12.12 34.25 -42.68
CA GLY A 27 11.06 34.47 -43.56
C GLY A 27 11.41 34.26 -45.05
N GLU A 28 10.54 33.52 -45.75
CA GLU A 28 10.16 33.86 -47.13
C GLU A 28 8.83 33.24 -47.55
N ARG A 29 8.17 33.97 -48.42
CA ARG A 29 6.80 34.03 -48.92
C ARG A 29 6.52 32.95 -49.97
N GLY A 30 5.25 32.59 -50.11
CA GLY A 30 4.69 31.97 -51.28
C GLY A 30 3.17 31.89 -51.21
N GLN A 31 2.51 32.68 -52.03
CA GLN A 31 1.06 32.78 -52.27
C GLN A 31 0.52 31.54 -52.98
N GLY A 32 -0.79 31.26 -52.77
CA GLY A 32 -1.59 30.47 -53.69
C GLY A 32 -2.83 29.81 -53.10
N ASP A 33 -3.86 30.54 -53.12
CA ASP A 33 -5.28 30.33 -53.48
C ASP A 33 -5.99 28.94 -53.38
N ARG A 34 -7.20 29.03 -52.79
CA ARG A 34 -8.49 28.35 -53.09
C ARG A 34 -8.81 26.98 -52.52
N ASP A 35 -9.84 27.08 -51.70
CA ASP A 35 -11.01 26.20 -51.60
C ASP A 35 -10.80 24.68 -51.60
N ASN A 36 -11.04 24.09 -50.41
CA ASN A 36 -12.08 23.06 -50.30
C ASN A 36 -12.41 22.77 -48.82
N LYS A 37 -13.71 22.84 -48.58
CA LYS A 37 -14.37 22.38 -47.39
C LYS A 37 -14.13 20.86 -47.25
N SER A 38 -13.62 20.42 -46.16
CA SER A 38 -13.87 19.07 -45.66
C SER A 38 -14.09 19.15 -44.16
N GLU A 39 -15.30 18.86 -43.79
CA GLU A 39 -15.78 18.61 -42.44
C GLU A 39 -14.88 17.58 -41.75
N VAL A 40 -14.26 17.96 -40.67
CA VAL A 40 -13.74 17.00 -39.70
C VAL A 40 -14.70 16.98 -38.53
N ASN A 41 -15.49 15.92 -38.51
CA ASN A 41 -16.41 15.53 -37.45
C ASN A 41 -15.68 15.38 -36.13
N PHE A 42 -15.90 16.31 -35.21
CA PHE A 42 -15.73 16.08 -33.79
C PHE A 42 -16.96 15.34 -33.25
N LYS A 43 -16.91 14.02 -33.24
CA LYS A 43 -17.81 13.20 -32.41
C LYS A 43 -17.00 12.69 -31.23
N ASN A 44 -17.15 13.35 -30.11
CA ASN A 44 -17.14 12.74 -28.79
C ASN A 44 -17.56 13.79 -27.76
N LYS A 45 -18.86 13.98 -27.67
CA LYS A 45 -19.54 14.50 -26.49
C LYS A 45 -20.87 13.77 -26.41
N LEU A 46 -20.84 12.59 -25.83
CA LEU A 46 -22.08 11.96 -25.38
C LEU A 46 -22.48 12.62 -24.09
N PHE A 47 -23.29 13.64 -24.20
CA PHE A 47 -24.13 14.11 -23.12
C PHE A 47 -25.33 13.18 -23.03
N LEU A 48 -25.40 12.44 -21.92
CA LEU A 48 -26.67 11.90 -21.46
C LEU A 48 -27.50 13.05 -20.89
N GLN A 49 -28.25 13.72 -21.74
CA GLN A 49 -29.43 14.46 -21.35
C GLN A 49 -30.60 13.49 -21.38
N SER A 50 -30.93 12.91 -20.22
CA SER A 50 -32.24 12.32 -20.02
C SER A 50 -33.18 13.45 -19.55
N GLU A 51 -33.97 13.99 -20.46
CA GLU A 51 -35.10 14.82 -20.10
C GLU A 51 -36.19 13.95 -19.46
N LEU A 52 -36.38 14.13 -18.17
CA LEU A 52 -37.56 13.63 -17.47
C LEU A 52 -38.68 14.67 -17.64
N TYR A 53 -39.64 14.39 -18.49
CA TYR A 53 -40.93 15.09 -18.47
C TYR A 53 -41.85 14.43 -17.44
N LEU A 54 -42.02 15.07 -16.32
CA LEU A 54 -43.11 14.81 -15.38
C LEU A 54 -43.84 16.13 -15.12
N PHE A 55 -45.08 16.18 -15.56
CA PHE A 55 -46.09 17.20 -15.21
C PHE A 55 -45.63 18.68 -15.21
N GLY A 56 -45.51 19.29 -16.38
CA GLY A 56 -45.79 20.69 -16.61
C GLY A 56 -44.91 21.75 -15.92
N THR A 57 -43.81 21.42 -15.30
CA THR A 57 -42.86 22.41 -14.75
C THR A 57 -41.41 21.99 -14.97
N ALA A 58 -40.68 22.80 -15.72
CA ALA A 58 -39.27 22.64 -15.96
C ALA A 58 -38.47 23.14 -14.73
N PHE A 59 -37.68 22.25 -14.10
CA PHE A 59 -36.69 22.67 -13.14
C PHE A 59 -35.29 22.50 -13.74
N SER A 60 -34.61 23.62 -13.90
CA SER A 60 -33.18 23.65 -14.23
C SER A 60 -32.35 23.54 -12.95
N PHE A 61 -31.51 22.53 -12.85
CA PHE A 61 -30.50 22.43 -11.76
C PHE A 61 -29.12 22.78 -12.31
N SER A 62 -28.56 23.84 -11.76
CA SER A 62 -27.15 24.17 -11.89
C SER A 62 -26.33 23.38 -10.83
N LEU A 63 -25.36 22.61 -11.29
CA LEU A 63 -24.40 21.90 -10.42
C LEU A 63 -23.35 22.89 -9.93
N THR A 64 -23.45 23.30 -8.68
CA THR A 64 -22.31 23.81 -7.91
C THR A 64 -21.94 22.82 -6.82
N ASN A 65 -20.62 22.57 -6.74
CA ASN A 65 -19.96 21.70 -5.77
C ASN A 65 -20.46 21.86 -4.33
N SER A 66 -20.72 20.77 -3.68
CA SER A 66 -20.32 20.37 -2.33
C SER A 66 -21.37 19.50 -1.63
N ASN A 67 -20.89 18.52 -0.91
CA ASN A 67 -21.55 17.60 0.03
C ASN A 67 -22.01 16.26 -0.54
N ILE A 68 -21.15 15.27 -0.29
CA ILE A 68 -21.49 13.86 -0.33
C ILE A 68 -22.33 13.55 0.92
N MET A 69 -23.62 13.78 0.81
CA MET A 69 -24.60 13.13 1.70
C MET A 69 -24.99 11.80 1.04
N SER A 70 -25.05 10.76 1.87
CA SER A 70 -25.59 9.45 1.52
C SER A 70 -26.89 9.59 0.72
N ARG A 71 -26.83 9.35 -0.58
CA ARG A 71 -28.03 9.35 -1.44
C ARG A 71 -28.54 7.91 -1.53
N THR A 72 -29.64 7.64 -0.86
CA THR A 72 -30.48 6.50 -1.13
C THR A 72 -31.06 6.64 -2.55
N LEU A 73 -30.59 5.81 -3.48
CA LEU A 73 -31.15 5.76 -4.83
C LEU A 73 -32.31 4.76 -4.85
N ILE A 74 -33.52 5.26 -4.97
CA ILE A 74 -34.73 4.45 -5.20
C ILE A 74 -34.86 4.26 -6.71
N TYR A 75 -34.65 3.04 -7.20
CA TYR A 75 -34.92 2.69 -8.59
C TYR A 75 -36.33 2.10 -8.73
N CYS A 76 -37.23 2.83 -9.41
CA CYS A 76 -38.47 2.26 -9.94
C CYS A 76 -38.18 1.73 -11.35
N VAL A 77 -38.21 0.43 -11.57
CA VAL A 77 -38.09 -0.17 -12.91
C VAL A 77 -39.47 -0.27 -13.51
N LYS A 78 -39.80 0.64 -14.46
CA LYS A 78 -40.98 0.50 -15.32
C LYS A 78 -40.59 -0.12 -16.65
N THR A 79 -40.95 -1.35 -16.88
CA THR A 79 -40.84 -1.99 -18.20
C THR A 79 -42.12 -1.70 -18.99
N ARG A 80 -41.99 -1.00 -20.11
CA ARG A 80 -43.12 -0.68 -21.01
C ARG A 80 -43.09 -1.56 -22.26
N THR A 81 -43.96 -2.58 -22.29
CA THR A 81 -44.27 -3.31 -23.52
C THR A 81 -45.53 -2.71 -24.17
N ARG A 82 -45.44 -2.34 -25.47
CA ARG A 82 -46.55 -1.83 -26.25
C ARG A 82 -47.43 -2.99 -26.74
N GLY A 83 -48.68 -3.02 -26.34
CA GLY A 83 -49.72 -3.81 -27.01
C GLY A 83 -50.87 -4.25 -26.14
N LYS A 84 -52.04 -3.61 -26.35
CA LYS A 84 -53.40 -3.91 -25.87
C LYS A 84 -53.78 -3.46 -24.45
N GLN A 85 -54.72 -2.52 -24.38
CA GLN A 85 -55.44 -2.14 -23.17
C GLN A 85 -56.14 -3.33 -22.54
N LEU A 86 -55.52 -3.86 -21.51
CA LEU A 86 -56.11 -4.55 -20.37
C LEU A 86 -55.60 -3.80 -19.14
N LYS A 87 -56.45 -3.54 -18.16
CA LYS A 87 -55.98 -3.00 -16.87
C LYS A 87 -54.90 -3.91 -16.34
N GLU A 88 -53.65 -3.56 -16.60
CA GLU A 88 -52.48 -4.20 -15.98
C GLU A 88 -52.34 -3.58 -14.60
N ASP A 89 -52.67 -4.31 -13.55
CA ASP A 89 -52.23 -4.02 -12.22
C ASP A 89 -50.72 -4.28 -12.22
N TYR A 90 -49.93 -3.20 -12.32
CA TYR A 90 -48.46 -3.30 -12.20
C TYR A 90 -48.09 -3.74 -10.80
N MET A 91 -47.36 -4.83 -10.70
CA MET A 91 -46.69 -5.17 -9.46
C MET A 91 -45.73 -4.04 -9.08
N ASP A 92 -46.04 -3.32 -8.00
CA ASP A 92 -45.20 -2.24 -7.51
C ASP A 92 -44.39 -2.77 -6.34
N PHE A 93 -43.14 -3.17 -6.61
CA PHE A 93 -42.17 -3.44 -5.56
C PHE A 93 -40.92 -2.59 -5.76
N SER A 94 -40.31 -2.16 -4.69
CA SER A 94 -39.11 -1.34 -4.69
C SER A 94 -37.99 -2.06 -3.96
N VAL A 95 -36.78 -1.94 -4.50
CA VAL A 95 -35.57 -2.50 -3.93
C VAL A 95 -34.67 -1.35 -3.46
N LYS A 96 -34.42 -1.29 -2.16
CA LYS A 96 -33.50 -0.33 -1.58
C LYS A 96 -32.09 -0.91 -1.63
N LYS A 97 -31.18 -0.18 -2.29
CA LYS A 97 -29.77 -0.56 -2.39
C LYS A 97 -28.88 0.48 -1.74
N GLU A 98 -27.83 0.02 -1.09
CA GLU A 98 -26.81 0.87 -0.49
C GLU A 98 -25.42 0.39 -0.94
N PRO A 99 -24.49 1.31 -1.24
CA PRO A 99 -23.12 0.93 -1.56
C PRO A 99 -22.34 0.62 -0.27
N VAL A 100 -21.63 -0.50 -0.27
CA VAL A 100 -20.62 -0.86 0.72
C VAL A 100 -19.27 -0.86 0.01
N PHE A 101 -18.27 -0.25 0.63
CA PHE A 101 -16.94 -0.20 0.06
C PHE A 101 -16.13 -1.42 0.52
N VAL A 102 -15.67 -2.20 -0.44
CA VAL A 102 -14.89 -3.41 -0.18
C VAL A 102 -13.49 -3.27 -0.78
N THR A 103 -12.49 -3.82 -0.09
CA THR A 103 -11.12 -3.89 -0.61
C THR A 103 -11.01 -5.08 -1.56
N GLU A 104 -10.53 -4.83 -2.75
CA GLU A 104 -10.27 -5.83 -3.76
C GLU A 104 -8.80 -5.83 -4.14
N VAL A 105 -8.16 -6.99 -4.08
CA VAL A 105 -6.79 -7.18 -4.59
C VAL A 105 -6.88 -7.29 -6.11
N ILE A 106 -6.38 -6.27 -6.80
CA ILE A 106 -6.36 -6.22 -8.27
C ILE A 106 -5.19 -7.02 -8.82
N TYR A 107 -4.03 -6.90 -8.16
CA TYR A 107 -2.82 -7.58 -8.56
C TYR A 107 -1.99 -7.95 -7.33
N ASP A 108 -1.47 -9.17 -7.30
CA ASP A 108 -0.45 -9.62 -6.35
C ASP A 108 0.53 -10.52 -7.11
N GLY A 109 1.72 -10.00 -7.39
CA GLY A 109 2.67 -10.69 -8.25
C GLY A 109 4.08 -10.11 -8.16
N GLN A 110 4.94 -10.56 -9.05
CA GLN A 110 6.33 -10.14 -9.14
C GLN A 110 6.67 -9.67 -10.55
N ALA A 111 7.58 -8.69 -10.63
CA ALA A 111 8.22 -8.27 -11.85
C ALA A 111 9.73 -8.31 -11.65
N GLU A 112 10.49 -8.76 -12.64
CA GLU A 112 11.94 -8.88 -12.58
C GLU A 112 12.60 -7.86 -13.52
N GLN A 113 13.70 -7.26 -13.08
CA GLN A 113 14.58 -6.40 -13.86
C GLN A 113 16.00 -6.98 -13.86
N GLY A 114 16.43 -7.45 -15.02
CA GLY A 114 17.81 -7.84 -15.22
C GLY A 114 18.74 -6.61 -15.26
N VAL A 115 19.92 -6.77 -14.71
CA VAL A 115 21.01 -5.78 -14.74
C VAL A 115 22.19 -6.42 -15.45
N GLU A 116 22.55 -5.85 -16.58
CA GLU A 116 23.78 -6.18 -17.30
C GLU A 116 24.54 -4.89 -17.53
N PHE A 117 25.73 -4.79 -16.97
CA PHE A 117 26.51 -3.58 -16.98
C PHE A 117 27.98 -3.86 -17.16
N ASP A 118 28.53 -3.32 -18.23
CA ASP A 118 29.93 -3.42 -18.58
C ASP A 118 30.57 -2.02 -18.48
N TYR A 119 31.47 -1.88 -17.53
CA TYR A 119 32.02 -0.59 -17.16
C TYR A 119 33.53 -0.54 -17.36
N VAL A 120 33.97 0.48 -18.11
CA VAL A 120 35.37 0.81 -18.26
C VAL A 120 35.71 1.92 -17.28
N LEU A 121 36.69 1.67 -16.40
CA LEU A 121 37.15 2.65 -15.43
C LEU A 121 37.70 3.89 -16.14
N PRO A 122 37.29 5.10 -15.76
CA PRO A 122 37.92 6.35 -16.15
C PRO A 122 39.41 6.39 -15.77
N ASP A 123 40.23 7.14 -16.56
CA ASP A 123 41.71 7.16 -16.42
C ASP A 123 42.22 7.63 -15.06
N TYR A 124 41.40 8.36 -14.30
CA TYR A 124 41.76 8.84 -12.97
C TYR A 124 41.60 7.78 -11.84
N TYR A 125 41.00 6.61 -12.13
CA TYR A 125 41.00 5.49 -11.22
C TYR A 125 42.23 4.59 -11.45
N PRO A 126 42.84 4.06 -10.38
CA PRO A 126 43.92 3.07 -10.51
C PRO A 126 43.36 1.72 -11.00
N ASP A 127 44.26 0.93 -11.59
CA ASP A 127 43.93 -0.39 -12.14
C ASP A 127 43.49 -1.37 -11.05
N ILE A 128 42.51 -2.23 -11.39
CA ILE A 128 41.92 -3.20 -10.52
C ILE A 128 42.86 -4.39 -10.33
N PHE A 129 43.23 -4.66 -9.09
CA PHE A 129 43.89 -5.89 -8.71
C PHE A 129 42.85 -6.99 -8.38
N ARG A 130 41.86 -6.67 -7.50
CA ARG A 130 40.83 -7.61 -7.08
C ARG A 130 39.54 -6.88 -6.68
N ILE A 131 38.37 -7.38 -7.13
CA ILE A 131 37.07 -6.93 -6.63
C ILE A 131 36.91 -7.45 -5.20
N LEU A 132 36.55 -6.56 -4.29
CA LEU A 132 36.29 -6.86 -2.88
C LEU A 132 34.80 -7.09 -2.62
N ARG A 133 33.96 -6.17 -3.11
CA ARG A 133 32.51 -6.21 -2.93
C ARG A 133 31.80 -5.53 -4.10
N CYS A 134 30.68 -6.10 -4.51
CA CYS A 134 29.78 -5.44 -5.47
C CYS A 134 28.36 -5.54 -4.95
N THR A 135 27.65 -4.42 -4.93
CA THR A 135 26.28 -4.35 -4.44
C THR A 135 25.35 -3.69 -5.46
N LEU A 136 24.12 -4.21 -5.55
CA LEU A 136 23.01 -3.59 -6.24
C LEU A 136 22.06 -3.01 -5.20
N ARG A 137 21.63 -1.75 -5.37
CA ARG A 137 20.61 -1.12 -4.54
C ARG A 137 19.52 -0.54 -5.40
N PRO A 138 18.39 -1.22 -5.49
CA PRO A 138 17.24 -0.72 -6.22
C PRO A 138 16.56 0.43 -5.47
N GLY A 139 16.39 1.55 -6.15
CA GLY A 139 15.60 2.69 -5.69
C GLY A 139 14.39 2.89 -6.60
N ILE A 140 13.25 3.25 -6.02
CA ILE A 140 12.01 3.56 -6.72
C ILE A 140 11.91 5.08 -6.82
N VAL A 141 11.79 5.62 -8.03
CA VAL A 141 11.62 7.04 -8.29
C VAL A 141 10.14 7.38 -8.42
N SER A 142 9.40 6.58 -9.19
CA SER A 142 7.96 6.75 -9.35
C SER A 142 7.24 5.43 -9.52
N CYS A 143 5.98 5.40 -9.09
CA CYS A 143 5.09 4.26 -9.26
C CYS A 143 3.70 4.80 -9.58
N ASN A 144 3.26 4.65 -10.83
CA ASN A 144 2.02 5.25 -11.32
C ASN A 144 1.13 4.21 -12.00
N ILE A 145 -0.16 4.26 -11.70
CA ILE A 145 -1.18 3.48 -12.42
C ILE A 145 -1.80 4.38 -13.49
N SER A 146 -1.96 3.84 -14.68
CA SER A 146 -2.67 4.45 -15.79
C SER A 146 -3.57 3.40 -16.46
N GLY A 147 -4.85 3.43 -16.14
CA GLY A 147 -5.82 2.44 -16.59
C GLY A 147 -5.52 1.03 -16.06
N ASP A 148 -5.18 0.13 -16.97
CA ASP A 148 -4.82 -1.27 -16.70
C ASP A 148 -3.31 -1.52 -16.67
N LYS A 149 -2.49 -0.47 -16.52
CA LYS A 149 -1.04 -0.57 -16.48
C LYS A 149 -0.44 0.11 -15.26
N LEU A 150 0.47 -0.58 -14.62
CA LEU A 150 1.35 -0.03 -13.61
C LEU A 150 2.72 0.24 -14.22
N ILE A 151 3.20 1.47 -14.10
CA ILE A 151 4.53 1.90 -14.56
C ILE A 151 5.38 2.15 -13.32
N LEU A 152 6.49 1.43 -13.24
CA LEU A 152 7.47 1.52 -12.17
C LEU A 152 8.79 2.03 -12.76
N ASP A 153 9.18 3.24 -12.38
CA ASP A 153 10.46 3.85 -12.77
C ASP A 153 11.39 3.92 -11.57
N GLY A 154 12.67 3.68 -11.82
CA GLY A 154 13.63 3.71 -10.74
C GLY A 154 15.08 3.72 -11.22
N VAL A 155 15.97 3.66 -10.23
CA VAL A 155 17.42 3.62 -10.43
C VAL A 155 17.99 2.52 -9.55
N ILE A 156 18.80 1.64 -10.15
CA ILE A 156 19.61 0.67 -9.41
C ILE A 156 21.01 1.28 -9.26
N CYS A 157 21.41 1.56 -8.03
CA CYS A 157 22.75 2.00 -7.72
C CYS A 157 23.66 0.77 -7.65
N ILE A 158 24.66 0.73 -8.54
CA ILE A 158 25.67 -0.32 -8.63
C ILE A 158 26.95 0.22 -8.00
N THR A 159 27.42 -0.41 -6.92
CA THR A 159 28.66 -0.01 -6.25
C THR A 159 29.65 -1.15 -6.29
N ALA A 160 30.85 -0.89 -6.80
CA ALA A 160 31.95 -1.86 -6.80
C ALA A 160 33.13 -1.31 -5.98
N LEU A 161 33.45 -1.99 -4.90
CA LEU A 161 34.64 -1.76 -4.08
C LEU A 161 35.73 -2.74 -4.53
N TYR A 162 36.93 -2.24 -4.83
CA TYR A 162 38.04 -3.06 -5.30
C TYR A 162 39.35 -2.65 -4.63
N LEU A 163 40.28 -3.58 -4.62
CA LEU A 163 41.68 -3.34 -4.28
C LEU A 163 42.42 -2.96 -5.57
N SER A 164 43.16 -1.85 -5.57
CA SER A 164 43.98 -1.42 -6.67
C SER A 164 45.36 -2.14 -6.68
N GLU A 165 46.07 -2.11 -7.82
CA GLU A 165 47.44 -2.64 -7.90
C GLU A 165 48.40 -1.94 -6.93
N GLY A 166 48.13 -0.69 -6.57
CA GLY A 166 48.86 0.07 -5.56
C GLY A 166 48.57 -0.31 -4.12
N GLY A 167 47.64 -1.27 -3.87
CA GLY A 167 47.29 -1.77 -2.52
C GLY A 167 46.24 -0.93 -1.79
N GLY A 168 45.76 0.19 -2.38
CA GLY A 168 44.68 0.99 -1.83
C GLY A 168 43.29 0.47 -2.24
N MET A 169 42.30 0.66 -1.39
CA MET A 169 40.89 0.41 -1.75
C MET A 169 40.35 1.58 -2.56
N GLU A 170 39.53 1.27 -3.55
CA GLU A 170 38.83 2.24 -4.41
C GLU A 170 37.36 1.80 -4.56
N CYS A 171 36.49 2.78 -4.77
CA CYS A 171 35.06 2.53 -4.91
C CYS A 171 34.51 3.27 -6.13
N VAL A 172 33.75 2.55 -6.94
CA VAL A 172 33.07 3.08 -8.13
C VAL A 172 31.58 2.92 -7.96
N GLU A 173 30.84 3.99 -8.25
CA GLU A 173 29.38 4.00 -8.28
C GLU A 173 28.88 4.23 -9.70
N HIS A 174 27.87 3.47 -10.09
CA HIS A 174 27.12 3.69 -11.33
C HIS A 174 25.63 3.60 -11.09
N ARG A 175 24.86 4.45 -11.76
CA ARG A 175 23.40 4.52 -11.65
C ARG A 175 22.76 3.95 -12.92
N TYR A 176 22.10 2.81 -12.77
CA TYR A 176 21.38 2.11 -13.83
C TYR A 176 19.89 2.41 -13.74
N SER A 177 19.38 3.22 -14.68
CA SER A 177 17.95 3.58 -14.73
C SER A 177 17.13 2.46 -15.35
N TYR A 178 15.96 2.21 -14.82
CA TYR A 178 15.01 1.23 -15.36
C TYR A 178 13.60 1.79 -15.41
N SER A 179 12.81 1.26 -16.34
CA SER A 179 11.35 1.48 -16.43
C SER A 179 10.68 0.14 -16.68
N LYS A 180 9.74 -0.24 -15.81
CA LYS A 180 9.03 -1.51 -15.89
C LYS A 180 7.55 -1.26 -15.98
N THR A 181 6.90 -1.86 -16.98
CA THR A 181 5.43 -1.86 -17.10
C THR A 181 4.89 -3.22 -16.71
N VAL A 182 3.85 -3.22 -15.87
CA VAL A 182 3.12 -4.41 -15.43
C VAL A 182 1.68 -4.26 -15.84
N ASP A 183 1.14 -5.24 -16.56
CA ASP A 183 -0.27 -5.26 -16.96
C ASP A 183 -1.13 -5.73 -15.78
N LEU A 184 -2.17 -4.96 -15.48
CA LEU A 184 -3.14 -5.25 -14.44
C LEU A 184 -4.37 -5.95 -15.05
N PRO A 185 -5.02 -6.89 -14.35
CA PRO A 185 -6.20 -7.59 -14.87
C PRO A 185 -7.39 -6.67 -15.16
N LYS A 186 -7.44 -5.51 -14.52
CA LYS A 186 -8.45 -4.45 -14.70
C LYS A 186 -7.90 -3.09 -14.29
N SER A 187 -8.57 -2.03 -14.72
CA SER A 187 -8.24 -0.65 -14.32
C SER A 187 -8.27 -0.48 -12.79
N ALA A 188 -7.28 0.24 -12.28
CA ALA A 188 -7.09 0.52 -10.85
C ALA A 188 -6.62 1.97 -10.60
N ASP A 189 -7.16 2.95 -11.33
CA ASP A 189 -6.69 4.35 -11.31
C ASP A 189 -6.59 4.99 -9.92
N ASN A 190 -7.40 4.52 -8.95
CA ASN A 190 -7.36 4.96 -7.56
C ASN A 190 -6.77 3.89 -6.61
N GLY A 191 -6.10 2.89 -7.16
CA GLY A 191 -5.54 1.78 -6.39
C GLY A 191 -4.35 2.21 -5.53
N THR A 192 -4.21 1.55 -4.38
CA THR A 192 -3.02 1.68 -3.54
C THR A 192 -1.99 0.66 -3.99
N VAL A 193 -0.80 1.16 -4.36
CA VAL A 193 0.31 0.31 -4.81
C VAL A 193 1.32 0.13 -3.69
N THR A 194 1.70 -1.11 -3.46
CA THR A 194 2.83 -1.47 -2.60
C THR A 194 3.88 -2.18 -3.46
N VAL A 195 5.11 -1.67 -3.44
CA VAL A 195 6.24 -2.27 -4.15
C VAL A 195 7.37 -2.54 -3.17
N GLU A 196 7.88 -3.76 -3.18
CA GLU A 196 9.02 -4.19 -2.36
C GLU A 196 10.12 -4.73 -3.27
N PRO A 197 11.22 -3.98 -3.45
CA PRO A 197 12.35 -4.43 -4.25
C PRO A 197 13.20 -5.45 -3.47
N LYS A 198 13.75 -6.43 -4.18
CA LYS A 198 14.67 -7.44 -3.66
C LYS A 198 15.75 -7.72 -4.68
N VAL A 199 17.00 -7.73 -4.25
CA VAL A 199 18.10 -8.22 -5.08
C VAL A 199 18.10 -9.73 -5.04
N ASP A 200 18.00 -10.38 -6.19
CA ASP A 200 17.98 -11.84 -6.29
C ASP A 200 19.40 -12.40 -6.33
N TYR A 201 20.26 -11.80 -7.12
CA TYR A 201 21.69 -12.10 -7.17
C TYR A 201 22.50 -10.96 -7.77
N THR A 202 23.77 -10.93 -7.45
CA THR A 202 24.78 -10.02 -8.03
C THR A 202 26.06 -10.80 -8.32
N THR A 203 26.56 -10.70 -9.53
CA THR A 203 27.85 -11.24 -9.92
C THR A 203 28.68 -10.12 -10.51
N CYS A 204 29.89 -9.94 -10.01
CA CYS A 204 30.80 -8.92 -10.47
C CYS A 204 32.20 -9.53 -10.68
N ARG A 205 32.82 -9.21 -11.81
CA ARG A 205 34.16 -9.67 -12.12
C ARG A 205 34.97 -8.58 -12.84
N ALA A 206 36.24 -8.52 -12.54
CA ALA A 206 37.18 -7.77 -13.34
C ALA A 206 37.53 -8.56 -14.61
N VAL A 207 37.19 -8.03 -15.75
CA VAL A 207 37.53 -8.61 -17.07
C VAL A 207 38.97 -8.24 -17.45
N SER A 208 39.40 -7.08 -17.00
CA SER A 208 40.80 -6.59 -17.10
C SER A 208 41.04 -5.61 -15.95
N GLY A 209 42.28 -5.11 -15.80
CA GLY A 209 42.61 -4.08 -14.82
C GLY A 209 41.73 -2.82 -14.90
N ARG A 210 41.06 -2.59 -16.03
CA ARG A 210 40.21 -1.39 -16.24
C ARG A 210 38.76 -1.68 -16.60
N ARG A 211 38.33 -2.93 -16.55
CA ARG A 211 36.98 -3.30 -17.01
C ARG A 211 36.28 -4.20 -16.05
N ILE A 212 35.10 -3.78 -15.61
CA ILE A 212 34.21 -4.50 -14.70
C ILE A 212 32.96 -4.96 -15.45
N ASP A 213 32.61 -6.24 -15.38
CA ASP A 213 31.35 -6.84 -15.84
C ASP A 213 30.48 -7.14 -14.62
N VAL A 214 29.30 -6.51 -14.55
CA VAL A 214 28.33 -6.73 -13.49
C VAL A 214 27.07 -7.34 -14.08
N ARG A 215 26.61 -8.43 -13.52
CA ARG A 215 25.35 -9.08 -13.85
C ARG A 215 24.55 -9.34 -12.59
N GLY A 216 23.27 -9.07 -12.67
CA GLY A 216 22.37 -9.29 -11.55
C GLY A 216 20.91 -9.24 -11.94
N ALA A 217 20.06 -9.51 -11.00
CA ALA A 217 18.62 -9.36 -11.14
C ALA A 217 18.01 -8.76 -9.86
N VAL A 218 17.00 -7.94 -10.08
CA VAL A 218 16.19 -7.34 -9.03
C VAL A 218 14.74 -7.72 -9.28
N SER A 219 14.11 -8.33 -8.30
CA SER A 219 12.67 -8.60 -8.29
C SER A 219 11.92 -7.52 -7.53
N PHE A 220 10.75 -7.16 -8.04
CA PHE A 220 9.80 -6.27 -7.38
C PHE A 220 8.55 -7.07 -7.05
N ARG A 221 8.27 -7.28 -5.75
CA ARG A 221 6.98 -7.76 -5.33
C ARG A 221 6.00 -6.61 -5.37
N ILE A 222 4.92 -6.78 -6.12
CA ILE A 222 3.96 -5.73 -6.40
C ILE A 222 2.59 -6.18 -5.94
N LYS A 223 1.93 -5.37 -5.11
CA LYS A 223 0.55 -5.55 -4.72
C LYS A 223 -0.24 -4.27 -5.03
N VAL A 224 -1.38 -4.44 -5.69
CA VAL A 224 -2.31 -3.36 -6.00
C VAL A 224 -3.65 -3.69 -5.39
N ASP A 225 -4.06 -2.91 -4.41
CA ASP A 225 -5.37 -2.99 -3.75
C ASP A 225 -6.23 -1.82 -4.22
N ASN A 226 -7.52 -2.05 -4.49
CA ASN A 226 -8.47 -1.01 -4.84
C ASN A 226 -9.71 -1.08 -3.93
N ILE A 227 -10.25 0.07 -3.57
CA ILE A 227 -11.50 0.17 -2.81
C ILE A 227 -12.62 0.39 -3.81
N THR A 228 -13.50 -0.60 -3.93
CA THR A 228 -14.60 -0.58 -4.91
C THR A 228 -15.96 -0.56 -4.22
N PRO A 229 -16.94 0.22 -4.73
CA PRO A 229 -18.30 0.15 -4.24
C PRO A 229 -18.96 -1.17 -4.68
N PHE A 230 -19.56 -1.85 -3.73
CA PHE A 230 -20.36 -3.05 -3.93
C PHE A 230 -21.80 -2.76 -3.49
N GLU A 231 -22.78 -2.89 -4.39
CA GLU A 231 -24.18 -2.63 -4.06
C GLU A 231 -24.79 -3.82 -3.31
N ILE A 232 -25.33 -3.54 -2.12
CA ILE A 232 -26.10 -4.51 -1.33
C ILE A 232 -27.56 -4.11 -1.30
N ILE A 233 -28.46 -5.10 -1.28
CA ILE A 233 -29.89 -4.87 -1.04
C ILE A 233 -30.09 -4.83 0.47
N THR A 234 -30.59 -3.69 0.98
CA THR A 234 -30.84 -3.45 2.40
C THR A 234 -32.31 -3.56 2.74
N ASP A 235 -33.21 -3.37 1.74
CA ASP A 235 -34.64 -3.56 1.94
C ASP A 235 -35.37 -3.84 0.62
N ILE A 236 -36.57 -4.47 0.75
CA ILE A 236 -37.47 -4.75 -0.35
C ILE A 236 -38.88 -4.48 0.15
N GLU A 237 -39.59 -3.58 -0.51
CA GLU A 237 -40.95 -3.18 -0.15
C GLU A 237 -41.94 -3.52 -1.29
N GLY A 238 -43.15 -3.89 -0.94
CA GLY A 238 -44.23 -4.22 -1.88
C GLY A 238 -44.44 -5.72 -2.08
N CYS A 239 -45.50 -6.10 -2.76
CA CYS A 239 -45.89 -7.48 -3.09
C CYS A 239 -45.87 -8.47 -1.92
N ASN A 240 -46.16 -8.00 -0.70
CA ASN A 240 -46.12 -8.81 0.52
C ASN A 240 -44.82 -9.61 0.69
N ILE A 241 -43.69 -8.98 0.32
CA ILE A 241 -42.36 -9.59 0.43
C ILE A 241 -41.92 -9.57 1.89
N GLN A 242 -41.45 -10.71 2.35
CA GLN A 242 -40.78 -10.87 3.65
C GLN A 242 -39.29 -10.96 3.40
N THR A 243 -38.49 -10.24 4.20
CA THR A 243 -37.03 -10.20 4.09
C THR A 243 -36.35 -10.64 5.37
N ARG A 244 -35.29 -11.42 5.24
CA ARG A 244 -34.39 -11.76 6.34
C ARG A 244 -33.08 -11.02 6.14
N LYS A 245 -32.65 -10.28 7.17
CA LYS A 245 -31.43 -9.49 7.19
C LYS A 245 -30.47 -10.07 8.22
N ASN A 246 -29.24 -10.26 7.85
CA ASN A 246 -28.21 -10.69 8.79
C ASN A 246 -27.23 -9.54 9.03
N LYS A 247 -26.80 -9.41 10.29
CA LYS A 247 -25.76 -8.45 10.65
C LYS A 247 -24.43 -8.94 10.09
N VAL A 248 -23.75 -8.09 9.31
CA VAL A 248 -22.41 -8.32 8.80
C VAL A 248 -21.53 -7.18 9.29
N SER A 249 -20.47 -7.51 10.00
CA SER A 249 -19.43 -6.53 10.38
C SER A 249 -18.53 -6.28 9.18
N CYS A 250 -18.26 -5.03 8.89
CA CYS A 250 -17.32 -4.63 7.85
C CYS A 250 -16.55 -3.39 8.26
N THR A 251 -15.32 -3.27 7.77
CA THR A 251 -14.49 -2.11 8.00
C THR A 251 -14.49 -1.25 6.76
N ARG A 252 -14.92 0.00 6.92
CA ARG A 252 -14.72 1.03 5.91
C ARG A 252 -13.28 1.51 5.99
N LYS A 253 -12.55 1.43 4.87
CA LYS A 253 -11.18 1.89 4.74
C LYS A 253 -11.11 3.19 3.94
N LEU A 254 -10.22 4.07 4.38
CA LEU A 254 -9.70 5.19 3.61
C LEU A 254 -8.20 5.00 3.50
N THR A 255 -7.64 5.22 2.32
CA THR A 255 -6.20 5.16 2.09
C THR A 255 -5.72 6.45 1.46
N ALA A 256 -4.57 6.91 1.89
CA ALA A 256 -3.87 8.03 1.28
C ALA A 256 -2.36 7.78 1.32
N GLY A 257 -1.65 8.34 0.36
CA GLY A 257 -0.21 8.27 0.31
C GLY A 257 0.38 9.53 -0.28
N LYS A 258 1.61 9.84 0.11
CA LYS A 258 2.36 10.96 -0.43
C LYS A 258 3.84 10.63 -0.48
N GLN A 259 4.47 10.92 -1.60
CA GLN A 259 5.91 10.86 -1.73
C GLN A 259 6.50 12.24 -1.47
N PHE A 260 7.59 12.29 -0.72
CA PHE A 260 8.32 13.52 -0.41
C PHE A 260 9.83 13.25 -0.35
N VAL A 261 10.61 14.31 -0.55
CA VAL A 261 12.07 14.25 -0.55
C VAL A 261 12.58 15.06 0.64
N VAL A 262 13.50 14.48 1.39
CA VAL A 262 14.23 15.13 2.48
C VAL A 262 15.67 15.29 2.06
N ARG A 263 16.21 16.49 2.23
CA ARG A 263 17.62 16.80 1.95
C ARG A 263 18.25 17.39 3.20
N GLU A 264 19.32 16.74 3.64
CA GLU A 264 20.06 17.15 4.83
C GLU A 264 21.56 17.06 4.58
N ASP A 265 22.31 17.96 5.16
CA ASP A 265 23.77 17.92 5.17
C ASP A 265 24.24 17.30 6.49
N ILE A 266 24.93 16.17 6.39
CA ILE A 266 25.38 15.39 7.53
C ILE A 266 26.89 15.59 7.71
N GLY A 267 27.28 16.25 8.78
CA GLY A 267 28.69 16.43 9.14
C GLY A 267 29.22 15.20 9.90
N VAL A 268 30.39 14.73 9.50
CA VAL A 268 31.12 13.68 10.21
C VAL A 268 32.42 14.27 10.74
N SER A 269 32.66 14.07 12.02
CA SER A 269 33.88 14.54 12.73
C SER A 269 34.78 13.39 13.11
N GLY A 270 36.06 13.66 13.31
CA GLY A 270 37.03 12.65 13.76
C GLY A 270 37.54 11.73 12.64
N ILE A 271 37.49 12.18 11.38
CA ILE A 271 38.04 11.47 10.24
C ILE A 271 39.55 11.78 10.18
N ASP A 272 40.37 10.74 10.19
CA ASP A 272 41.82 10.87 9.92
C ASP A 272 42.07 10.73 8.42
N GLY A 273 41.91 11.83 7.68
CA GLY A 273 42.06 11.87 6.23
C GLY A 273 40.89 12.52 5.49
N THR A 274 40.70 12.17 4.23
CA THR A 274 39.65 12.68 3.36
C THR A 274 38.69 11.59 2.94
N VAL A 275 37.38 11.88 2.92
CA VAL A 275 36.36 10.95 2.39
C VAL A 275 36.53 10.83 0.88
N LYS A 276 36.75 9.62 0.40
CA LYS A 276 36.94 9.28 -1.01
C LYS A 276 35.63 8.96 -1.72
N ALA A 277 34.84 8.06 -1.12
CA ALA A 277 33.61 7.56 -1.73
C ALA A 277 32.67 6.97 -0.68
N VAL A 278 31.39 6.92 -1.00
CA VAL A 278 30.37 6.16 -0.27
C VAL A 278 30.35 4.73 -0.83
N VAL A 279 30.56 3.75 0.04
CA VAL A 279 30.54 2.32 -0.33
C VAL A 279 29.12 1.76 -0.19
N SER A 280 28.47 2.10 0.91
CA SER A 280 27.09 1.72 1.15
C SER A 280 26.32 2.79 1.92
N CYS A 281 25.03 2.89 1.62
CA CYS A 281 24.12 3.80 2.28
C CYS A 281 22.75 3.15 2.35
N ASP A 282 22.20 2.98 3.52
CA ASP A 282 20.85 2.47 3.75
C ASP A 282 20.12 3.33 4.77
N ALA A 283 18.81 3.39 4.65
CA ALA A 283 17.99 4.14 5.57
C ALA A 283 16.68 3.40 5.87
N THR A 284 16.26 3.48 7.12
CA THR A 284 14.94 3.01 7.57
C THR A 284 14.15 4.20 8.11
N ALA A 285 12.85 4.23 7.85
CA ALA A 285 12.00 5.31 8.33
C ALA A 285 10.82 4.76 9.14
N VAL A 286 10.51 5.42 10.25
CA VAL A 286 9.47 5.01 11.19
C VAL A 286 8.55 6.20 11.50
N VAL A 287 7.23 5.94 11.55
CA VAL A 287 6.23 6.89 12.03
C VAL A 287 6.11 6.74 13.55
N ASN A 288 6.39 7.82 14.30
CA ASN A 288 6.29 7.85 15.75
C ASN A 288 4.95 8.42 16.23
N ASP A 289 4.33 9.33 15.45
CA ASP A 289 3.06 9.99 15.79
C ASP A 289 2.21 10.18 14.53
N CYS A 290 0.90 9.90 14.66
CA CYS A 290 -0.08 10.02 13.60
C CYS A 290 -1.33 10.71 14.16
N LYS A 291 -1.63 11.94 13.71
CA LYS A 291 -2.75 12.75 14.20
C LYS A 291 -3.71 13.14 13.09
N ILE A 292 -4.99 12.93 13.34
CA ILE A 292 -6.08 13.35 12.45
C ILE A 292 -6.44 14.80 12.76
N ILE A 293 -6.49 15.65 11.73
CA ILE A 293 -6.91 17.05 11.83
C ILE A 293 -7.76 17.38 10.59
N ALA A 294 -9.08 17.39 10.72
CA ALA A 294 -10.04 17.85 9.70
C ALA A 294 -9.60 17.56 8.24
N ASP A 295 -9.93 16.38 7.72
CA ASP A 295 -9.59 15.92 6.36
C ASP A 295 -8.08 15.82 6.05
N LYS A 296 -7.23 15.81 7.08
CA LYS A 296 -5.78 15.68 6.96
C LYS A 296 -5.21 14.79 8.03
N VAL A 297 -4.08 14.19 7.73
CA VAL A 297 -3.29 13.42 8.69
C VAL A 297 -1.90 14.04 8.80
N VAL A 298 -1.49 14.36 10.03
CA VAL A 298 -0.14 14.84 10.35
C VAL A 298 0.68 13.68 10.84
N LEU A 299 1.76 13.40 10.14
CA LEU A 299 2.72 12.36 10.46
C LEU A 299 3.99 12.98 11.01
N LYS A 300 4.51 12.42 12.09
CA LYS A 300 5.84 12.71 12.61
C LYS A 300 6.60 11.41 12.80
N GLY A 301 7.88 11.44 12.53
CA GLY A 301 8.73 10.26 12.65
C GLY A 301 10.18 10.60 12.47
N GLU A 302 10.96 9.60 12.18
CA GLU A 302 12.40 9.72 11.97
C GLU A 302 12.88 8.75 10.91
N ALA A 303 13.94 9.11 10.20
CA ALA A 303 14.71 8.20 9.37
C ALA A 303 16.07 7.98 10.02
N LYS A 304 16.47 6.72 10.14
CA LYS A 304 17.80 6.31 10.58
C LYS A 304 18.60 5.93 9.36
N LEU A 305 19.66 6.70 9.12
CA LEU A 305 20.62 6.49 8.05
C LEU A 305 21.86 5.80 8.61
N LYS A 306 22.32 4.78 7.91
CA LYS A 306 23.61 4.14 8.13
C LYS A 306 24.40 4.16 6.82
N ALA A 307 25.67 4.51 6.88
CA ALA A 307 26.53 4.50 5.72
C ALA A 307 27.92 3.94 6.06
N LEU A 308 28.46 3.22 5.08
CA LEU A 308 29.86 2.78 5.04
C LEU A 308 30.56 3.61 3.96
N TYR A 309 31.66 4.23 4.31
CA TYR A 309 32.41 5.09 3.39
C TYR A 309 33.90 4.84 3.45
N LEU A 310 34.60 5.18 2.38
CA LEU A 310 36.02 5.01 2.20
C LEU A 310 36.75 6.32 2.54
N VAL A 311 37.74 6.22 3.43
CA VAL A 311 38.63 7.32 3.82
C VAL A 311 40.02 7.05 3.29
N GLY A 312 40.68 8.08 2.80
CA GLY A 312 42.08 8.03 2.37
C GLY A 312 42.91 8.97 3.22
N ASN A 313 44.07 8.49 3.71
CA ASN A 313 45.08 9.26 4.39
C ASN A 313 46.49 8.91 3.88
N ASP A 314 47.52 9.46 4.48
CA ASP A 314 48.93 9.22 4.10
C ASP A 314 49.38 7.74 4.28
N ASN A 315 48.64 6.96 5.11
CA ASN A 315 48.94 5.56 5.38
C ASN A 315 48.15 4.59 4.47
N GLY A 316 47.26 5.09 3.62
CA GLY A 316 46.43 4.29 2.72
C GLY A 316 44.93 4.61 2.79
N THR A 317 44.11 3.60 2.49
CA THR A 317 42.64 3.71 2.54
C THR A 317 42.04 2.74 3.52
N TYR A 318 40.99 3.18 4.24
CA TYR A 318 40.27 2.36 5.20
C TYR A 318 38.76 2.66 5.16
N LEU A 319 37.97 1.71 5.68
CA LEU A 319 36.52 1.84 5.74
C LEU A 319 36.10 2.38 7.11
N GLN A 320 35.12 3.27 7.10
CA GLN A 320 34.50 3.82 8.30
C GLN A 320 32.99 3.89 8.15
N THR A 321 32.27 3.78 9.27
CA THR A 321 30.81 3.86 9.33
C THR A 321 30.35 5.17 9.94
N MET A 322 29.14 5.60 9.54
CA MET A 322 28.41 6.67 10.21
C MET A 322 26.94 6.27 10.36
N GLU A 323 26.32 6.80 11.40
CA GLU A 323 24.88 6.72 11.62
C GLU A 323 24.36 8.13 11.87
N ALA A 324 23.15 8.42 11.34
CA ALA A 324 22.48 9.70 11.51
C ALA A 324 20.98 9.51 11.66
N GLU A 325 20.34 10.34 12.48
CA GLU A 325 18.90 10.41 12.63
C GLU A 325 18.35 11.69 12.02
N ILE A 326 17.40 11.56 11.11
CA ILE A 326 16.80 12.66 10.36
C ILE A 326 15.32 12.77 10.76
N PRO A 327 14.87 13.88 11.36
CA PRO A 327 13.49 14.06 11.76
C PRO A 327 12.59 14.20 10.53
N LEU A 328 11.43 13.53 10.56
CA LEU A 328 10.45 13.56 9.49
C LEU A 328 9.15 14.20 9.97
N SER A 329 8.59 15.07 9.14
CA SER A 329 7.26 15.63 9.38
C SER A 329 6.54 15.83 8.05
N GLN A 330 5.33 15.27 7.93
CA GLN A 330 4.55 15.34 6.70
C GLN A 330 3.06 15.51 6.98
N ILE A 331 2.41 16.32 6.15
CA ILE A 331 0.96 16.48 6.15
C ILE A 331 0.42 15.84 4.87
N VAL A 332 -0.58 14.98 5.03
CA VAL A 332 -1.23 14.28 3.92
C VAL A 332 -2.72 14.58 3.96
N ASP A 333 -3.27 15.02 2.82
CA ASP A 333 -4.70 15.24 2.67
C ASP A 333 -5.42 13.88 2.55
N MET A 334 -6.51 13.70 3.31
CA MET A 334 -7.31 12.49 3.33
C MET A 334 -8.78 12.87 3.54
N GLN A 335 -9.50 13.04 2.43
CA GLN A 335 -10.89 13.47 2.47
C GLN A 335 -11.79 12.45 3.19
N GLY A 336 -12.66 12.95 4.06
CA GLY A 336 -13.66 12.16 4.79
C GLY A 336 -13.11 11.45 6.04
N ILE A 337 -11.87 11.71 6.44
CA ILE A 337 -11.34 11.22 7.72
C ILE A 337 -11.82 12.12 8.86
N ASP A 338 -12.24 11.49 9.95
CA ASP A 338 -12.64 12.16 11.19
C ASP A 338 -12.13 11.41 12.43
N GLU A 339 -12.42 11.93 13.62
CA GLU A 339 -11.97 11.36 14.90
C GLU A 339 -12.53 9.97 15.24
N ARG A 340 -13.54 9.49 14.51
CA ARG A 340 -14.09 8.13 14.69
C ARG A 340 -13.21 7.07 14.05
N HIS A 341 -12.36 7.47 13.12
CA HIS A 341 -11.46 6.55 12.42
C HIS A 341 -10.26 6.20 13.29
N THR A 342 -9.87 4.95 13.28
CA THR A 342 -8.56 4.52 13.74
C THR A 342 -7.57 4.65 12.60
N CYS A 343 -6.52 5.45 12.82
CA CYS A 343 -5.53 5.77 11.79
C CYS A 343 -4.18 5.16 12.13
N TYR A 344 -3.54 4.55 11.14
CA TYR A 344 -2.15 4.14 11.20
C TYR A 344 -1.42 4.51 9.91
N ALA A 345 -0.13 4.71 10.03
CA ALA A 345 0.70 5.12 8.91
C ALA A 345 2.07 4.45 8.94
N LEU A 346 2.65 4.28 7.76
CA LEU A 346 3.98 3.74 7.57
C LEU A 346 4.78 4.68 6.68
N PHE A 347 6.06 4.87 7.00
CA PHE A 347 7.03 5.42 6.09
C PHE A 347 7.81 4.29 5.41
N ARG A 348 8.07 4.46 4.11
CA ARG A 348 8.92 3.58 3.32
C ARG A 348 9.99 4.42 2.67
N VAL A 349 11.25 4.06 2.84
CA VAL A 349 12.34 4.66 2.08
C VAL A 349 12.31 4.07 0.68
N LEU A 350 12.07 4.91 -0.31
CA LEU A 350 12.01 4.55 -1.72
C LEU A 350 13.37 4.66 -2.39
N SER A 351 14.18 5.64 -1.98
CA SER A 351 15.59 5.76 -2.37
C SER A 351 16.38 6.50 -1.30
N CYS A 352 17.64 6.13 -1.16
CA CYS A 352 18.61 6.76 -0.31
C CYS A 352 19.86 7.07 -1.16
N ALA A 353 20.25 8.32 -1.22
CA ALA A 353 21.44 8.76 -1.93
C ALA A 353 22.29 9.62 -0.99
N LEU A 354 23.57 9.30 -0.93
CA LEU A 354 24.54 10.02 -0.14
C LEU A 354 25.69 10.46 -1.07
N THR A 355 25.99 11.75 -1.07
CA THR A 355 27.04 12.34 -1.91
C THR A 355 28.10 13.00 -1.05
N VAL A 356 29.36 12.79 -1.35
CA VAL A 356 30.46 13.47 -0.66
C VAL A 356 30.49 14.92 -1.14
N LYS A 357 30.39 15.87 -0.20
CA LYS A 357 30.61 17.30 -0.45
C LYS A 357 32.06 17.63 -0.09
N SER A 358 32.76 18.34 -0.95
CA SER A 358 34.12 18.84 -0.64
C SER A 358 34.05 19.75 0.57
N ALA A 359 34.78 19.45 1.62
CA ALA A 359 34.98 20.38 2.72
C ALA A 359 36.01 21.43 2.29
N ASP A 360 35.62 22.71 2.30
CA ASP A 360 36.59 23.80 2.34
C ASP A 360 37.21 23.80 3.74
N ASP A 361 38.49 23.41 3.81
CA ASP A 361 39.38 23.40 4.99
C ASP A 361 38.87 22.71 6.28
N ASP A 362 39.69 21.75 6.74
CA ASP A 362 39.66 20.96 7.98
C ASP A 362 38.89 19.63 7.96
N ALA A 363 39.64 18.53 8.03
CA ALA A 363 39.38 17.17 8.63
C ALA A 363 37.94 16.68 8.91
N SER A 364 36.91 17.35 8.37
CA SER A 364 35.51 17.02 8.53
C SER A 364 34.88 16.72 7.16
N GLY A 365 34.40 15.51 6.96
CA GLY A 365 33.58 15.15 5.80
C GLY A 365 32.14 15.70 5.98
N VAL A 366 31.60 16.29 4.93
CA VAL A 366 30.18 16.63 4.85
C VAL A 366 29.55 15.79 3.75
N PHE A 367 28.48 15.09 4.11
CA PHE A 367 27.68 14.32 3.16
C PHE A 367 26.38 15.05 2.87
N GLY A 368 26.06 15.23 1.59
CA GLY A 368 24.71 15.61 1.17
C GLY A 368 23.82 14.38 1.10
N CYS A 369 22.85 14.28 1.97
CA CYS A 369 21.87 13.18 2.01
C CYS A 369 20.60 13.59 1.27
N GLU A 370 20.13 12.73 0.38
CA GLU A 370 18.80 12.85 -0.25
C GLU A 370 18.02 11.56 -0.01
N LEU A 371 16.93 11.64 0.74
CA LEU A 371 16.00 10.54 1.00
C LEU A 371 14.69 10.80 0.27
N THR A 372 14.26 9.86 -0.55
CA THR A 372 12.89 9.82 -1.08
C THR A 372 12.06 8.88 -0.23
N ILE A 373 11.01 9.41 0.39
CA ILE A 373 10.17 8.68 1.34
C ILE A 373 8.73 8.67 0.84
N GLY A 374 8.13 7.49 0.81
CA GLY A 374 6.70 7.30 0.62
C GLY A 374 5.99 7.20 1.97
N SER A 375 4.92 7.96 2.18
CA SER A 375 3.99 7.75 3.28
C SER A 375 2.80 6.95 2.80
N GLN A 376 2.39 5.95 3.56
CA GLN A 376 1.16 5.19 3.36
C GLN A 376 0.31 5.28 4.61
N ILE A 377 -0.90 5.80 4.47
CA ILE A 377 -1.85 5.99 5.57
C ILE A 377 -3.06 5.13 5.30
N THR A 378 -3.52 4.44 6.33
CA THR A 378 -4.78 3.71 6.33
C THR A 378 -5.60 4.15 7.54
N ALA A 379 -6.80 4.60 7.28
CA ALA A 379 -7.78 4.91 8.31
C ALA A 379 -8.95 3.93 8.19
N THR A 380 -9.38 3.39 9.31
CA THR A 380 -10.41 2.34 9.40
C THR A 380 -11.55 2.77 10.32
N LEU A 381 -12.77 2.46 9.93
CA LEU A 381 -13.98 2.65 10.72
C LEU A 381 -14.80 1.37 10.67
N GLU A 382 -15.03 0.75 11.85
CA GLU A 382 -15.88 -0.43 11.95
C GLU A 382 -17.35 -0.05 11.81
N GLU A 383 -18.04 -0.70 10.89
CA GLU A 383 -19.44 -0.50 10.58
C GLU A 383 -20.20 -1.84 10.62
N SER A 384 -21.50 -1.78 10.89
CA SER A 384 -22.39 -2.93 10.77
C SER A 384 -23.39 -2.67 9.65
N ILE A 385 -23.45 -3.57 8.69
CA ILE A 385 -24.41 -3.55 7.60
C ILE A 385 -25.42 -4.68 7.76
N TYR A 386 -26.60 -4.51 7.18
CA TYR A 386 -27.71 -5.45 7.28
C TYR A 386 -28.23 -5.84 5.89
N PRO A 387 -27.47 -6.59 5.10
CA PRO A 387 -27.91 -7.04 3.78
C PRO A 387 -29.06 -8.03 3.89
N VAL A 388 -29.94 -8.03 2.89
CA VAL A 388 -30.96 -9.07 2.74
C VAL A 388 -30.28 -10.36 2.29
N THR A 389 -30.47 -11.42 3.10
CA THR A 389 -29.83 -12.73 2.86
C THR A 389 -30.83 -13.80 2.42
N ASP A 390 -32.12 -13.62 2.74
CA ASP A 390 -33.22 -14.48 2.28
C ASP A 390 -34.50 -13.67 2.11
N MET A 391 -35.37 -14.10 1.21
CA MET A 391 -36.66 -13.48 0.98
C MET A 391 -37.68 -14.46 0.42
N TYR A 392 -38.96 -14.15 0.61
CA TYR A 392 -40.09 -14.77 -0.08
C TYR A 392 -41.26 -13.80 -0.14
N SER A 393 -42.14 -13.98 -1.09
CA SER A 393 -43.42 -13.24 -1.10
C SER A 393 -44.52 -14.18 -0.62
N THR A 394 -45.45 -13.68 0.20
CA THR A 394 -46.64 -14.41 0.59
C THR A 394 -47.71 -14.41 -0.49
N SER A 395 -47.60 -13.50 -1.48
CA SER A 395 -48.60 -13.36 -2.55
C SER A 395 -48.18 -13.97 -3.88
N TYR A 396 -46.87 -14.02 -4.20
CA TYR A 396 -46.38 -14.45 -5.49
C TYR A 396 -45.24 -15.48 -5.37
N GLU A 397 -45.06 -16.31 -6.39
CA GLU A 397 -43.85 -17.08 -6.49
C GLU A 397 -42.64 -16.16 -6.69
N SER A 398 -41.61 -16.39 -5.91
CA SER A 398 -40.40 -15.56 -5.91
C SER A 398 -39.15 -16.41 -6.03
N SER A 399 -38.20 -15.93 -6.79
CA SER A 399 -36.84 -16.46 -6.88
C SER A 399 -35.81 -15.35 -6.70
N TYR A 400 -34.59 -15.73 -6.34
CA TYR A 400 -33.49 -14.77 -6.23
C TYR A 400 -32.15 -15.47 -6.54
N THR A 401 -31.19 -14.67 -6.94
CA THR A 401 -29.79 -15.09 -7.08
C THR A 401 -28.99 -14.50 -5.94
N THR A 402 -27.96 -15.22 -5.51
CA THR A 402 -27.05 -14.77 -4.44
C THR A 402 -25.68 -14.44 -5.01
N SER A 403 -24.95 -13.59 -4.29
CA SER A 403 -23.53 -13.35 -4.50
C SER A 403 -22.79 -13.35 -3.18
N ALA A 404 -21.49 -13.67 -3.24
CA ALA A 404 -20.62 -13.63 -2.07
C ALA A 404 -20.15 -12.20 -1.83
N LEU A 405 -20.49 -11.63 -0.69
CA LEU A 405 -19.93 -10.39 -0.18
C LEU A 405 -18.74 -10.73 0.70
N LYS A 406 -17.55 -10.34 0.27
CA LYS A 406 -16.32 -10.46 1.06
C LYS A 406 -16.12 -9.18 1.86
N THR A 407 -15.98 -9.29 3.16
CA THR A 407 -15.75 -8.16 4.06
C THR A 407 -14.50 -8.38 4.89
N GLU A 408 -13.88 -7.29 5.27
CA GLU A 408 -12.83 -7.26 6.27
C GLU A 408 -13.39 -6.61 7.53
N SER A 409 -13.02 -7.10 8.70
CA SER A 409 -13.45 -6.57 10.00
C SER A 409 -12.35 -6.72 11.04
N ASP A 410 -12.52 -6.06 12.19
CA ASP A 410 -11.61 -6.13 13.34
C ASP A 410 -10.17 -5.78 12.96
N HIS A 411 -10.00 -4.64 12.30
CA HIS A 411 -8.68 -4.16 11.92
C HIS A 411 -7.90 -3.69 13.14
N ARG A 412 -6.70 -4.25 13.32
CA ARG A 412 -5.78 -3.91 14.41
C ARG A 412 -4.39 -3.67 13.88
N PHE A 413 -3.79 -2.56 14.25
CA PHE A 413 -2.41 -2.27 13.93
C PHE A 413 -1.47 -2.96 14.93
N ILE A 414 -0.46 -3.63 14.41
CA ILE A 414 0.56 -4.32 15.18
C ILE A 414 1.90 -3.65 14.93
N SER A 415 2.62 -3.36 16.01
CA SER A 415 4.01 -2.93 15.98
C SER A 415 4.79 -3.74 17.03
N ARG A 416 5.76 -4.54 16.60
CA ARG A 416 6.56 -5.42 17.47
C ARG A 416 8.02 -5.42 17.03
N THR A 417 8.91 -5.48 18.00
CA THR A 417 10.34 -5.64 17.76
C THR A 417 10.72 -7.10 18.02
N LEU A 418 11.21 -7.77 16.98
CA LEU A 418 11.69 -9.15 17.05
C LEU A 418 13.21 -9.12 17.17
N ASN A 419 13.76 -9.82 18.15
CA ASN A 419 15.20 -9.90 18.36
C ASN A 419 15.72 -11.25 17.87
N ILE A 420 16.64 -11.20 16.92
CA ILE A 420 17.26 -12.37 16.30
C ILE A 420 18.72 -12.38 16.69
N LYS A 421 19.19 -13.54 17.12
CA LYS A 421 20.58 -13.80 17.43
C LYS A 421 21.06 -14.96 16.58
N GLN A 422 22.17 -14.78 15.85
CA GLN A 422 22.74 -15.76 14.95
C GLN A 422 24.26 -15.77 15.06
N LEU A 423 24.86 -16.95 14.90
CA LEU A 423 26.30 -17.13 14.82
C LEU A 423 26.70 -17.36 13.36
N ILE A 424 27.68 -16.63 12.89
CA ILE A 424 28.28 -16.80 11.57
C ILE A 424 29.64 -17.47 11.75
N GLU A 425 29.72 -18.73 11.36
CA GLU A 425 30.99 -19.46 11.29
C GLU A 425 31.86 -18.91 10.18
N CYS A 426 33.13 -18.61 10.49
CA CYS A 426 34.10 -18.04 9.57
C CYS A 426 34.96 -19.15 8.97
N GLU A 427 34.68 -19.61 7.77
CA GLU A 427 35.38 -20.71 7.07
C GLU A 427 36.88 -20.46 6.91
N ASN A 428 37.26 -19.18 6.74
CA ASN A 428 38.66 -18.77 6.56
C ASN A 428 39.32 -18.32 7.87
N GLY A 429 38.75 -18.69 9.03
CA GLY A 429 39.18 -18.28 10.37
C GLY A 429 38.57 -16.92 10.78
N ILE A 430 38.62 -16.69 12.10
CA ILE A 430 38.00 -15.54 12.75
C ILE A 430 38.74 -14.25 12.34
N PRO A 431 38.04 -13.17 11.98
CA PRO A 431 38.68 -11.89 11.67
C PRO A 431 39.21 -11.20 12.94
N ASP A 432 40.24 -10.36 12.77
CA ASP A 432 40.83 -9.59 13.86
C ASP A 432 39.88 -8.48 14.35
N SER A 433 39.13 -7.87 13.42
CA SER A 433 38.14 -6.85 13.73
C SER A 433 37.02 -6.85 12.68
N VAL A 434 35.82 -6.40 13.10
CA VAL A 434 34.69 -6.14 12.22
C VAL A 434 34.51 -4.63 12.10
N THR A 435 34.49 -4.12 10.88
CA THR A 435 34.30 -2.69 10.60
C THR A 435 32.80 -2.36 10.52
N ASP A 436 32.02 -3.25 9.85
CA ASP A 436 30.60 -3.05 9.64
C ASP A 436 29.87 -4.38 9.49
N ALA A 437 28.59 -4.38 9.91
CA ALA A 437 27.64 -5.44 9.65
C ALA A 437 26.31 -4.84 9.17
N GLU A 438 25.90 -5.22 7.97
CA GLU A 438 24.62 -4.88 7.37
C GLU A 438 23.77 -6.15 7.29
N CYS A 439 22.49 -6.04 7.62
CA CYS A 439 21.55 -7.15 7.44
C CYS A 439 20.37 -6.67 6.60
N PHE A 440 19.79 -7.58 5.82
CA PHE A 440 18.59 -7.35 5.01
C PHE A 440 17.63 -8.51 5.17
N VAL A 441 16.34 -8.23 5.26
CA VAL A 441 15.31 -9.28 5.25
C VAL A 441 15.11 -9.73 3.82
N SER A 442 15.53 -10.96 3.49
CA SER A 442 15.40 -11.51 2.14
C SER A 442 14.09 -12.26 1.92
N GLU A 443 13.56 -12.89 2.96
CA GLU A 443 12.28 -13.59 2.94
C GLU A 443 11.62 -13.43 4.30
N ILE A 444 10.28 -13.29 4.32
CA ILE A 444 9.50 -13.27 5.55
C ILE A 444 8.14 -13.92 5.34
N ILE A 445 7.75 -14.73 6.31
CA ILE A 445 6.46 -15.40 6.39
C ILE A 445 5.91 -15.20 7.80
N CYS A 446 4.75 -14.58 7.90
CA CYS A 446 4.04 -14.39 9.16
C CYS A 446 2.79 -15.26 9.16
N ARG A 447 2.63 -16.08 10.20
CA ARG A 447 1.47 -16.96 10.37
C ARG A 447 0.86 -16.75 11.75
N PRO A 448 -0.38 -16.23 11.83
CA PRO A 448 -1.15 -16.27 13.05
C PRO A 448 -1.34 -17.73 13.50
N CYS A 449 -1.13 -17.97 14.79
CA CYS A 449 -1.30 -19.26 15.42
C CYS A 449 -2.43 -19.18 16.46
N GLU A 450 -2.86 -20.32 16.97
CA GLU A 450 -3.78 -20.39 18.10
C GLU A 450 -3.19 -19.68 19.34
N ASN A 451 -4.05 -19.33 20.29
CA ASN A 451 -3.69 -18.70 21.57
C ASN A 451 -3.03 -17.30 21.49
N GLY A 452 -3.22 -16.57 20.41
CA GLY A 452 -2.71 -15.20 20.28
C GLY A 452 -1.22 -15.12 19.95
N GLU A 453 -0.66 -16.17 19.41
CA GLU A 453 0.72 -16.23 18.95
C GLU A 453 0.84 -15.86 17.47
N LEU A 454 1.95 -15.26 17.13
CA LEU A 454 2.36 -15.00 15.75
C LEU A 454 3.73 -15.66 15.51
N LYS A 455 3.76 -16.61 14.61
CA LYS A 455 5.00 -17.22 14.14
C LYS A 455 5.55 -16.44 12.97
N VAL A 456 6.78 -15.94 13.12
CA VAL A 456 7.51 -15.19 12.11
C VAL A 456 8.76 -15.96 11.72
N SER A 457 8.82 -16.41 10.49
CA SER A 457 9.98 -17.13 9.95
C SER A 457 10.49 -16.44 8.67
N GLY A 458 11.78 -16.56 8.42
CA GLY A 458 12.37 -15.90 7.28
C GLY A 458 13.85 -16.15 7.11
N LYS A 459 14.49 -15.30 6.29
CA LYS A 459 15.94 -15.31 6.07
C LYS A 459 16.50 -13.90 6.16
N LEU A 460 17.63 -13.77 6.81
CA LEU A 460 18.45 -12.57 6.84
C LEU A 460 19.66 -12.76 5.94
N LEU A 461 19.86 -11.86 5.00
CA LEU A 461 21.12 -11.70 4.28
C LEU A 461 22.00 -10.78 5.12
N CYS A 462 23.11 -11.31 5.62
CA CYS A 462 24.09 -10.58 6.43
C CYS A 462 25.37 -10.35 5.64
N ASN A 463 25.76 -9.09 5.51
CA ASN A 463 26.98 -8.62 4.85
C ASN A 463 27.90 -8.04 5.92
N ILE A 464 29.08 -8.62 6.08
CA ILE A 464 30.05 -8.20 7.09
C ILE A 464 31.31 -7.72 6.38
N SER A 465 31.76 -6.53 6.75
CA SER A 465 33.06 -5.97 6.38
C SER A 465 34.00 -6.12 7.57
N ALA A 466 35.08 -6.82 7.40
CA ALA A 466 36.03 -7.18 8.48
C ALA A 466 37.48 -7.04 8.01
N VAL A 467 38.42 -7.08 8.95
CA VAL A 467 39.86 -7.10 8.68
C VAL A 467 40.44 -8.38 9.29
N LYS A 468 41.22 -9.09 8.51
CA LYS A 468 41.99 -10.26 8.94
C LYS A 468 43.40 -10.21 8.38
N ASP A 469 44.41 -10.43 9.23
CA ASP A 469 45.82 -10.36 8.85
C ASP A 469 46.17 -9.06 8.11
N ASN A 470 45.54 -7.94 8.52
CA ASN A 470 45.66 -6.61 7.91
C ASN A 470 45.09 -6.50 6.48
N GLU A 471 44.30 -7.49 6.01
CA GLU A 471 43.61 -7.46 4.72
C GLU A 471 42.09 -7.31 4.92
N PRO A 472 41.41 -6.55 4.05
CA PRO A 472 39.96 -6.45 4.08
C PRO A 472 39.30 -7.75 3.60
N VAL A 473 38.36 -8.24 4.42
CA VAL A 473 37.56 -9.45 4.16
C VAL A 473 36.09 -9.11 4.18
N PHE A 474 35.35 -9.65 3.21
CA PHE A 474 33.91 -9.50 3.11
C PHE A 474 33.23 -10.85 3.22
N ILE A 475 32.26 -10.96 4.13
CA ILE A 475 31.53 -12.20 4.42
C ILE A 475 30.05 -11.93 4.10
N GLU A 476 29.47 -12.77 3.23
CA GLU A 476 28.04 -12.76 2.92
C GLU A 476 27.43 -14.10 3.33
N LYS A 477 26.42 -14.07 4.19
CA LYS A 477 25.71 -15.27 4.65
C LYS A 477 24.20 -15.06 4.71
N ASN A 478 23.46 -16.07 4.25
CA ASN A 478 22.01 -16.16 4.40
C ASN A 478 21.68 -16.97 5.64
N LEU A 479 21.05 -16.35 6.62
CA LEU A 479 20.75 -16.93 7.92
C LEU A 479 19.23 -17.11 8.08
N PRO A 480 18.73 -18.36 8.22
CA PRO A 480 17.33 -18.58 8.52
C PRO A 480 17.00 -18.20 9.96
N PHE A 481 15.81 -17.67 10.19
CA PHE A 481 15.30 -17.40 11.53
C PHE A 481 13.84 -17.85 11.69
N ASP A 482 13.48 -18.17 12.92
CA ASP A 482 12.13 -18.55 13.33
C ASP A 482 11.90 -17.99 14.74
N VAL A 483 10.90 -17.11 14.87
CA VAL A 483 10.56 -16.43 16.13
C VAL A 483 9.07 -16.52 16.35
N THR A 484 8.65 -16.82 17.57
CA THR A 484 7.24 -16.77 17.98
C THR A 484 7.04 -15.60 18.92
N GLU A 485 6.08 -14.74 18.59
CA GLU A 485 5.74 -13.54 19.33
C GLU A 485 4.33 -13.63 19.90
N GLN A 486 4.17 -13.26 21.17
CA GLN A 486 2.86 -13.18 21.82
C GLN A 486 2.21 -11.82 21.54
N LEU A 487 1.09 -11.81 20.83
CA LEU A 487 0.37 -10.57 20.49
C LEU A 487 -0.60 -10.14 21.60
N GLY A 488 -0.99 -11.05 22.51
CA GLY A 488 -1.94 -10.77 23.58
C GLY A 488 -3.39 -10.54 23.11
N MET A 489 -3.71 -11.01 21.90
CA MET A 489 -5.04 -10.88 21.27
C MET A 489 -5.38 -12.15 20.49
N VAL A 490 -6.67 -12.35 20.18
CA VAL A 490 -7.12 -13.47 19.35
C VAL A 490 -6.56 -13.30 17.93
N THR A 491 -5.92 -14.33 17.40
CA THR A 491 -5.27 -14.36 16.07
C THR A 491 -5.89 -15.39 15.14
N ASP A 492 -6.81 -16.21 15.65
CA ASP A 492 -7.46 -17.26 14.85
C ASP A 492 -8.29 -16.67 13.71
N GLY A 493 -8.09 -17.21 12.51
CA GLY A 493 -8.76 -16.73 11.29
C GLY A 493 -8.33 -15.34 10.80
N CYS A 494 -7.34 -14.71 11.44
CA CYS A 494 -6.83 -13.41 11.04
C CYS A 494 -5.85 -13.50 9.87
N VAL A 495 -5.87 -12.47 9.04
CA VAL A 495 -4.85 -12.21 8.00
C VAL A 495 -3.95 -11.10 8.51
N ILE A 496 -2.64 -11.25 8.33
CA ILE A 496 -1.66 -10.22 8.64
C ILE A 496 -0.91 -9.80 7.39
N GLN A 497 -0.72 -8.50 7.22
CA GLN A 497 0.10 -7.90 6.15
C GLN A 497 1.25 -7.13 6.81
N PRO A 498 2.39 -7.78 7.06
CA PRO A 498 3.50 -7.16 7.76
C PRO A 498 4.40 -6.37 6.81
N VAL A 499 4.94 -5.28 7.33
CA VAL A 499 6.14 -4.61 6.83
C VAL A 499 7.22 -4.81 7.88
N VAL A 500 8.38 -5.31 7.46
CA VAL A 500 9.47 -5.60 8.37
C VAL A 500 10.70 -4.82 7.95
N ASN A 501 11.20 -4.02 8.87
CA ASN A 501 12.40 -3.22 8.69
C ASN A 501 13.44 -3.62 9.75
N ILE A 502 14.72 -3.52 9.40
CA ILE A 502 15.79 -3.68 10.36
C ILE A 502 15.91 -2.39 11.17
N SER A 503 15.74 -2.46 12.47
CA SER A 503 15.83 -1.30 13.37
C SER A 503 17.24 -1.13 13.95
N SER A 504 17.98 -2.23 14.18
CA SER A 504 19.36 -2.18 14.61
C SER A 504 20.09 -3.49 14.30
N VAL A 505 21.40 -3.39 14.07
CA VAL A 505 22.31 -4.52 13.93
C VAL A 505 23.51 -4.28 14.86
N SER A 506 23.84 -5.27 15.66
CA SER A 506 25.05 -5.28 16.46
C SER A 506 25.79 -6.60 16.31
N TYR A 507 27.06 -6.58 16.54
CA TYR A 507 27.92 -7.77 16.39
C TYR A 507 28.94 -7.89 17.50
N SER A 508 29.42 -9.10 17.70
CA SER A 508 30.55 -9.38 18.57
C SER A 508 31.36 -10.54 18.01
N ILE A 509 32.68 -10.46 18.11
CA ILE A 509 33.60 -11.54 17.74
C ILE A 509 33.66 -12.50 18.91
N THR A 510 33.52 -13.79 18.64
CA THR A 510 33.61 -14.89 19.63
C THR A 510 34.61 -15.94 19.15
N ASP A 511 34.96 -16.88 20.00
CA ASP A 511 35.89 -17.99 19.66
C ASP A 511 35.34 -18.91 18.56
N ASP A 512 34.00 -18.91 18.34
CA ASP A 512 33.29 -19.73 17.34
C ASP A 512 32.98 -18.99 16.04
N GLY A 513 33.19 -17.66 15.99
CA GLY A 513 32.87 -16.83 14.81
C GLY A 513 32.34 -15.45 15.16
N ILE A 514 31.48 -14.90 14.32
CA ILE A 514 30.86 -13.59 14.52
C ILE A 514 29.42 -13.78 14.95
N GLU A 515 29.10 -13.35 16.16
CA GLU A 515 27.71 -13.30 16.65
C GLU A 515 27.04 -12.02 16.16
N ILE A 516 25.94 -12.16 15.39
CA ILE A 516 25.08 -11.07 14.93
C ILE A 516 23.82 -11.03 15.78
N ARG A 517 23.47 -9.83 16.25
CA ARG A 517 22.18 -9.54 16.89
C ARG A 517 21.46 -8.51 16.03
N CYS A 518 20.30 -8.90 15.52
CA CYS A 518 19.48 -8.07 14.64
C CYS A 518 18.12 -7.85 15.30
N SER A 519 17.70 -6.60 15.42
CA SER A 519 16.35 -6.24 15.85
C SER A 519 15.52 -5.87 14.61
N LEU A 520 14.42 -6.59 14.42
CA LEU A 520 13.47 -6.33 13.35
C LEU A 520 12.24 -5.61 13.89
N LEU A 521 11.91 -4.47 13.35
CA LEU A 521 10.64 -3.79 13.60
C LEU A 521 9.60 -4.33 12.59
N MET A 522 8.68 -5.13 13.10
CA MET A 522 7.54 -5.63 12.35
C MET A 522 6.33 -4.73 12.62
N GLN A 523 5.79 -4.14 11.58
CA GLN A 523 4.59 -3.30 11.63
C GLN A 523 3.59 -3.77 10.57
N GLY A 524 2.29 -3.71 10.86
CA GLY A 524 1.30 -4.13 9.89
C GLY A 524 -0.12 -4.10 10.45
N CYS A 525 -1.06 -4.40 9.57
CA CYS A 525 -2.46 -4.55 9.94
C CYS A 525 -2.84 -6.02 10.00
N MET A 526 -3.54 -6.39 11.05
CA MET A 526 -4.20 -7.68 11.20
C MET A 526 -5.71 -7.48 11.14
N TYR A 527 -6.41 -8.33 10.40
CA TYR A 527 -7.86 -8.24 10.23
C TYR A 527 -8.48 -9.61 9.96
N VAL A 528 -9.79 -9.71 10.16
CA VAL A 528 -10.56 -10.92 9.88
C VAL A 528 -11.26 -10.78 8.54
N CYS A 529 -11.15 -11.82 7.69
CA CYS A 529 -11.90 -11.91 6.44
C CYS A 529 -13.20 -12.68 6.64
N GLY A 530 -14.33 -12.02 6.32
CA GLY A 530 -15.66 -12.63 6.31
C GLY A 530 -16.18 -12.84 4.89
N THR A 531 -17.03 -13.86 4.70
CA THR A 531 -17.76 -14.07 3.46
C THR A 531 -19.22 -14.35 3.79
N SER A 532 -20.11 -13.48 3.30
CA SER A 532 -21.57 -13.60 3.51
C SER A 532 -22.27 -13.79 2.16
N GLN A 533 -23.20 -14.73 2.09
CA GLN A 533 -24.08 -14.88 0.92
C GLN A 533 -25.23 -13.88 1.05
N ILE A 534 -25.36 -13.00 0.08
CA ILE A 534 -26.39 -11.96 0.05
C ILE A 534 -27.18 -12.03 -1.26
N ILE A 535 -28.42 -11.53 -1.24
CA ILE A 535 -29.25 -11.48 -2.45
C ILE A 535 -28.69 -10.40 -3.39
N LYS A 536 -28.48 -10.81 -4.66
CA LYS A 536 -28.02 -9.92 -5.74
C LYS A 536 -29.16 -9.44 -6.62
N GLN A 537 -30.06 -10.35 -7.00
CA GLN A 537 -31.17 -10.08 -7.91
C GLN A 537 -32.39 -10.87 -7.47
N ILE A 538 -33.56 -10.26 -7.68
CA ILE A 538 -34.85 -10.78 -7.28
C ILE A 538 -35.75 -10.87 -8.51
N GLU A 539 -36.50 -11.95 -8.61
CA GLU A 539 -37.51 -12.15 -9.64
C GLU A 539 -38.81 -12.58 -8.98
N LEU A 540 -39.91 -11.90 -9.32
CA LEU A 540 -41.26 -12.26 -8.96
C LEU A 540 -42.00 -12.75 -10.19
N ASN A 541 -42.70 -13.86 -10.07
CA ASN A 541 -43.51 -14.40 -11.14
C ASN A 541 -44.93 -13.81 -11.07
N GLU A 542 -45.20 -12.83 -11.92
CA GLU A 542 -46.48 -12.12 -12.01
C GLU A 542 -47.68 -13.02 -12.37
N ASN A 543 -47.39 -14.15 -13.03
CA ASN A 543 -48.45 -15.08 -13.48
C ASN A 543 -48.69 -16.23 -12.47
N ALA A 544 -47.93 -16.28 -11.38
CA ALA A 544 -48.04 -17.30 -10.35
C ALA A 544 -48.42 -16.69 -9.01
N GLU A 545 -49.65 -16.16 -8.94
CA GLU A 545 -50.22 -15.71 -7.67
C GLU A 545 -50.53 -16.93 -6.78
N LYS A 546 -50.09 -16.87 -5.53
CA LYS A 546 -50.33 -17.93 -4.54
C LYS A 546 -51.77 -17.86 -4.06
N GLN A 547 -52.48 -18.98 -4.18
CA GLN A 547 -53.84 -19.06 -3.70
C GLN A 547 -53.91 -18.95 -2.18
N LYS A 548 -54.68 -18.02 -1.69
CA LYS A 548 -55.03 -17.93 -0.27
C LYS A 548 -55.98 -19.03 0.09
N CYS A 549 -55.79 -19.64 1.25
CA CYS A 549 -56.71 -20.64 1.77
C CYS A 549 -57.75 -19.91 2.66
N ASP A 550 -58.98 -19.74 2.15
CA ASP A 550 -60.05 -19.04 2.85
C ASP A 550 -60.81 -19.95 3.85
N ASP A 551 -60.47 -21.25 3.92
CA ASP A 551 -61.19 -22.23 4.70
C ASP A 551 -60.88 -22.15 6.21
N TYR A 552 -59.74 -21.59 6.62
CA TYR A 552 -59.33 -21.46 8.03
C TYR A 552 -58.34 -20.29 8.22
N SER A 553 -58.44 -19.65 9.40
CA SER A 553 -57.56 -18.49 9.74
C SER A 553 -56.31 -18.89 10.50
N LEU A 554 -56.26 -20.10 11.06
CA LEU A 554 -55.18 -20.62 11.90
C LEU A 554 -54.87 -22.08 11.57
N LYS A 555 -53.60 -22.42 11.58
CA LYS A 555 -53.11 -23.79 11.41
C LYS A 555 -52.29 -24.19 12.64
N LEU A 556 -52.52 -25.41 13.15
CA LEU A 556 -51.69 -26.00 14.19
C LEU A 556 -50.48 -26.72 13.57
N TYR A 557 -49.34 -26.42 14.08
CA TYR A 557 -48.08 -27.04 13.68
C TYR A 557 -47.29 -27.48 14.91
N PHE A 558 -46.68 -28.64 14.88
CA PHE A 558 -45.79 -29.10 15.94
C PHE A 558 -44.35 -28.98 15.45
N ALA A 559 -43.64 -27.98 16.00
CA ALA A 559 -42.27 -27.67 15.64
C ALA A 559 -41.27 -28.62 16.32
N ASP A 560 -40.21 -28.92 15.65
CA ASP A 560 -39.04 -29.59 16.21
C ASP A 560 -38.33 -28.71 17.24
N GLU A 561 -37.40 -29.28 18.03
CA GLU A 561 -36.60 -28.49 18.97
C GLU A 561 -35.77 -27.42 18.24
N ASN A 562 -35.93 -26.16 18.68
CA ASN A 562 -35.21 -25.02 18.12
C ASN A 562 -35.39 -24.78 16.60
N GLU A 563 -36.59 -25.11 16.08
CA GLU A 563 -36.90 -24.82 14.67
C GLU A 563 -36.98 -23.31 14.41
N ASP A 564 -36.47 -22.87 13.28
CA ASP A 564 -36.40 -21.45 12.88
C ASP A 564 -37.80 -20.98 12.41
N VAL A 565 -38.33 -19.96 13.07
CA VAL A 565 -39.63 -19.34 12.74
C VAL A 565 -39.67 -18.84 11.31
N TRP A 566 -38.59 -18.31 10.78
CA TRP A 566 -38.47 -17.86 9.41
C TRP A 566 -38.74 -18.99 8.41
N ASN A 567 -38.15 -20.16 8.64
CA ASN A 567 -38.34 -21.32 7.77
C ASN A 567 -39.77 -21.85 7.83
N ILE A 568 -40.37 -21.82 9.00
CA ILE A 568 -41.79 -22.18 9.20
C ILE A 568 -42.67 -21.19 8.44
N ALA A 569 -42.47 -19.89 8.62
CA ALA A 569 -43.25 -18.84 7.98
C ALA A 569 -43.15 -18.94 6.44
N LYS A 570 -41.97 -19.18 5.92
CA LYS A 570 -41.71 -19.39 4.47
C LYS A 570 -42.44 -20.63 3.93
N ARG A 571 -42.44 -21.75 4.70
CA ARG A 571 -43.13 -23.01 4.35
C ARG A 571 -44.63 -22.86 4.32
N TYR A 572 -45.18 -22.11 5.27
CA TYR A 572 -46.63 -21.92 5.41
C TYR A 572 -47.17 -20.64 4.76
N ASN A 573 -46.28 -19.94 4.03
CA ASN A 573 -46.64 -18.74 3.26
C ASN A 573 -47.30 -17.62 4.10
N THR A 574 -46.79 -17.42 5.34
CA THR A 574 -47.20 -16.37 6.28
C THR A 574 -46.00 -15.52 6.67
N SER A 575 -46.16 -14.50 7.50
CA SER A 575 -45.01 -13.71 7.99
C SER A 575 -44.47 -14.26 9.31
N ALA A 576 -43.16 -14.15 9.51
CA ALA A 576 -42.53 -14.52 10.78
C ALA A 576 -43.14 -13.73 11.96
N ALA A 577 -43.38 -12.42 11.77
CA ALA A 577 -44.01 -11.56 12.76
C ALA A 577 -45.41 -12.01 13.14
N ALA A 578 -46.20 -12.58 12.21
CA ALA A 578 -47.52 -13.11 12.52
C ALA A 578 -47.43 -14.39 13.39
N ILE A 579 -46.44 -15.23 13.16
CA ILE A 579 -46.20 -16.40 14.03
C ILE A 579 -45.74 -15.96 15.42
N GLU A 580 -44.84 -14.98 15.48
CA GLU A 580 -44.30 -14.44 16.74
C GLU A 580 -45.39 -13.76 17.61
N SER A 581 -46.40 -13.15 16.97
CA SER A 581 -47.52 -12.52 17.71
C SER A 581 -48.44 -13.51 18.42
N GLU A 582 -48.53 -14.73 17.96
CA GLU A 582 -49.46 -15.76 18.47
C GLU A 582 -48.75 -16.84 19.31
N ASN A 583 -47.40 -16.83 19.35
CA ASN A 583 -46.64 -17.87 20.03
C ASN A 583 -45.48 -17.27 20.85
N GLU A 584 -45.04 -18.03 21.86
CA GLU A 584 -43.82 -17.70 22.60
C GLU A 584 -42.58 -18.07 21.74
N VAL A 585 -41.82 -17.06 21.32
CA VAL A 585 -40.64 -17.22 20.49
C VAL A 585 -39.40 -16.71 21.24
N THR A 586 -38.35 -17.48 21.24
CA THR A 586 -37.05 -17.09 21.83
C THR A 586 -35.98 -17.05 20.75
N ASP A 587 -35.40 -15.88 20.52
CA ASP A 587 -34.34 -15.66 19.51
C ASP A 587 -34.72 -16.18 18.11
N GLY A 588 -35.97 -15.98 17.67
CA GLY A 588 -36.48 -16.44 16.37
C GLY A 588 -36.61 -17.96 16.25
N LYS A 589 -36.56 -18.70 17.36
CA LYS A 589 -36.70 -20.15 17.44
C LYS A 589 -37.89 -20.58 18.28
N VAL A 590 -38.44 -21.71 17.91
CA VAL A 590 -39.63 -22.28 18.54
C VAL A 590 -39.52 -23.77 18.74
N SER A 591 -40.33 -24.33 19.63
CA SER A 591 -40.41 -25.76 19.86
C SER A 591 -41.83 -26.14 20.29
N GLY A 592 -42.32 -27.31 19.88
CA GLY A 592 -43.62 -27.82 20.27
C GLY A 592 -44.81 -27.26 19.48
N LEU A 593 -45.99 -27.13 20.12
CA LEU A 593 -47.22 -26.75 19.43
C LEU A 593 -47.24 -25.24 19.10
N LEU A 594 -47.43 -24.91 17.83
CA LEU A 594 -47.54 -23.54 17.34
C LEU A 594 -48.88 -23.27 16.69
N LEU A 595 -49.31 -22.02 16.81
CA LEU A 595 -50.40 -21.41 16.06
C LEU A 595 -49.83 -20.64 14.88
N ILE A 596 -50.13 -21.06 13.65
CA ILE A 596 -49.66 -20.40 12.42
C ILE A 596 -50.86 -19.64 11.83
N PRO A 597 -50.83 -18.29 11.84
CA PRO A 597 -51.83 -17.47 11.17
C PRO A 597 -51.71 -17.61 9.65
N ILE A 598 -52.81 -17.72 8.96
CA ILE A 598 -52.87 -17.66 7.48
C ILE A 598 -53.23 -16.22 7.10
N ILE A 599 -52.33 -15.54 6.38
CA ILE A 599 -52.46 -14.12 6.02
C ILE A 599 -52.91 -13.95 4.57
#